data_79c25d3cd93a1525e6daa2765da977f0
#
_entry.id   79c25d3cd93a1525e6daa2765da977f0
#
_cell.length_a   1.000
_cell.length_b   1.000
_cell.length_c   1.000
_cell.angle_alpha   90.00
_cell.angle_beta   90.00
_cell.angle_gamma   90.00
#
_symmetry.space_group_name_H-M   'P 1'
#
loop_
_entity.id
_entity.type
_entity.pdbx_description
1 polymer ?
#
loop_
_entity_poly.entity_id
_entity_poly.type
_entity_poly.pdbx_seq_one_letter_code
_entity_poly.pdbx_strand_id
1 'polypeptide(L)'
;MVQEAVDYPLDDEVSGTIVDSYGAFASEVARAKPIGERSVGQEAKTLNDVAKRVNTWLRLNEDPKWYFVINHTSPNIGGQGFSTPGGRKTKYLAIVRAWIRRIESDWPKDTGNFVAEVAIQKLKYGAKGRKGWVYFIPGFGISREMTAVTDCIKLGLAKADNTIKLNVMDGDDKEFKWMSQGRIGTLAEQALEPEKHQNTFEPFYEALARYNEENPV
;
A
#
# COMPACT_ATOMS: atom_id res chain seq x y z
N MET A 1 -26.66 2.17 13.04
CA MET A 1 -25.40 2.67 12.38
C MET A 1 -24.25 1.66 12.43
N VAL A 2 -23.76 1.20 13.60
CA VAL A 2 -22.67 0.19 13.61
C VAL A 2 -23.14 -1.16 13.10
N GLN A 3 -24.36 -1.57 13.42
CA GLN A 3 -24.96 -2.80 12.96
C GLN A 3 -25.18 -2.76 11.44
N GLU A 4 -25.73 -1.69 10.89
CA GLU A 4 -25.90 -1.49 9.45
C GLU A 4 -24.57 -1.48 8.70
N ALA A 5 -23.53 -0.83 9.25
CA ALA A 5 -22.21 -0.82 8.64
C ALA A 5 -21.52 -2.20 8.63
N VAL A 6 -22.00 -3.16 9.44
CA VAL A 6 -21.51 -4.54 9.45
C VAL A 6 -22.44 -5.46 8.64
N ASP A 7 -23.74 -5.23 8.67
CA ASP A 7 -24.72 -6.12 8.03
C ASP A 7 -24.84 -5.84 6.52
N TYR A 8 -24.76 -4.56 6.08
CA TYR A 8 -24.78 -4.23 4.65
C TYR A 8 -23.60 -4.84 3.85
N PRO A 9 -22.33 -4.78 4.34
CA PRO A 9 -21.22 -5.46 3.67
C PRO A 9 -21.31 -6.99 3.67
N LEU A 10 -22.22 -7.58 4.44
CA LEU A 10 -22.41 -9.02 4.54
C LEU A 10 -23.63 -9.51 3.72
N ASP A 11 -24.17 -8.62 2.90
CA ASP A 11 -25.23 -8.96 1.95
C ASP A 11 -24.67 -9.87 0.83
N ASP A 12 -25.44 -10.87 0.43
CA ASP A 12 -25.05 -11.82 -0.62
C ASP A 12 -24.96 -11.15 -2.00
N GLU A 13 -25.63 -10.05 -2.23
CA GLU A 13 -25.54 -9.24 -3.45
C GLU A 13 -24.23 -8.45 -3.55
N VAL A 14 -23.51 -8.24 -2.43
CA VAL A 14 -22.25 -7.48 -2.39
C VAL A 14 -21.07 -8.41 -2.64
N SER A 15 -20.31 -8.16 -3.71
CA SER A 15 -19.11 -8.92 -4.04
C SER A 15 -17.91 -8.56 -3.15
N GLY A 16 -17.87 -7.33 -2.62
CA GLY A 16 -16.79 -6.91 -1.75
C GLY A 16 -17.01 -5.56 -1.10
N THR A 17 -16.26 -5.30 -0.04
CA THR A 17 -16.40 -4.09 0.78
C THR A 17 -15.06 -3.50 1.12
N ILE A 18 -14.97 -2.18 1.07
CA ILE A 18 -13.83 -1.38 1.59
C ILE A 18 -14.31 -0.60 2.80
N VAL A 19 -13.57 -0.72 3.89
CA VAL A 19 -13.81 0.02 5.13
C VAL A 19 -12.67 0.98 5.41
N ASP A 20 -12.95 2.27 5.40
CA ASP A 20 -12.03 3.35 5.80
C ASP A 20 -12.67 4.17 6.93
N SER A 21 -12.20 4.06 8.13
CA SER A 21 -11.16 3.15 8.67
C SER A 21 -11.77 2.19 9.68
N TYR A 22 -11.07 1.07 9.92
CA TYR A 22 -11.50 0.06 10.88
C TYR A 22 -11.69 0.61 12.31
N GLY A 23 -10.84 1.56 12.71
CA GLY A 23 -10.95 2.25 13.99
C GLY A 23 -12.22 3.10 14.17
N ALA A 24 -12.94 3.42 13.08
CA ALA A 24 -14.20 4.18 13.14
C ALA A 24 -15.37 3.34 13.67
N PHE A 25 -15.26 2.02 13.70
CA PHE A 25 -16.24 1.14 14.37
C PHE A 25 -16.13 1.26 15.89
N ALA A 26 -16.35 2.46 16.43
CA ALA A 26 -16.50 2.62 17.87
C ALA A 26 -17.80 1.96 18.31
N SER A 27 -17.76 1.21 19.42
CA SER A 27 -18.98 0.60 19.95
C SER A 27 -19.97 1.69 20.39
N GLU A 28 -21.28 1.47 20.19
CA GLU A 28 -22.33 2.37 20.70
C GLU A 28 -22.22 2.55 22.21
N VAL A 29 -21.81 1.51 22.91
CA VAL A 29 -21.54 1.54 24.35
C VAL A 29 -20.37 2.50 24.70
N ALA A 30 -19.32 2.55 23.83
CA ALA A 30 -18.23 3.50 24.02
C ALA A 30 -18.64 4.95 23.72
N ARG A 31 -19.63 5.16 22.84
CA ARG A 31 -20.18 6.50 22.56
C ARG A 31 -21.13 6.99 23.65
N ALA A 32 -21.89 6.09 24.27
CA ALA A 32 -22.83 6.40 25.32
C ALA A 32 -22.17 6.75 26.68
N LYS A 33 -20.89 6.36 26.87
CA LYS A 33 -20.15 6.62 28.11
C LYS A 33 -19.44 7.98 28.08
N PRO A 34 -19.41 8.72 29.19
CA PRO A 34 -18.61 9.94 29.34
C PRO A 34 -17.12 9.67 29.00
N ILE A 35 -16.45 10.72 28.51
CA ILE A 35 -15.01 10.68 28.27
C ILE A 35 -14.32 10.46 29.62
N GLY A 36 -13.62 9.37 29.78
CA GLY A 36 -12.96 8.98 31.05
C GLY A 36 -13.48 7.66 31.65
N GLU A 37 -14.73 7.27 31.35
CA GLU A 37 -15.30 5.98 31.78
C GLU A 37 -15.22 4.88 30.71
N ARG A 38 -14.53 5.13 29.61
CA ARG A 38 -14.35 4.18 28.52
C ARG A 38 -13.43 3.04 28.96
N SER A 39 -13.92 1.81 28.93
CA SER A 39 -13.08 0.65 29.24
C SER A 39 -12.11 0.35 28.09
N VAL A 40 -10.82 0.36 28.41
CA VAL A 40 -9.72 0.01 27.50
C VAL A 40 -9.88 -1.44 27.06
N GLY A 41 -10.44 -1.77 25.99
CA GLY A 41 -10.62 -3.14 25.50
C GLY A 41 -12.01 -3.40 24.92
N GLN A 42 -12.99 -2.55 25.19
CA GLN A 42 -14.33 -2.71 24.64
C GLN A 42 -14.34 -2.49 23.12
N GLU A 43 -13.59 -1.49 22.63
CA GLU A 43 -13.38 -1.26 21.20
C GLU A 43 -12.67 -2.47 20.54
N ALA A 44 -11.63 -3.00 21.19
CA ALA A 44 -10.95 -4.19 20.68
C ALA A 44 -11.85 -5.42 20.64
N LYS A 45 -12.81 -5.56 21.59
CA LYS A 45 -13.81 -6.64 21.59
C LYS A 45 -14.75 -6.48 20.41
N THR A 46 -15.32 -5.29 20.19
CA THR A 46 -16.21 -4.99 19.06
C THR A 46 -15.53 -5.29 17.73
N LEU A 47 -14.31 -4.78 17.52
CA LEU A 47 -13.54 -5.01 16.30
C LEU A 47 -13.20 -6.49 16.08
N ASN A 48 -12.96 -7.25 17.16
CA ASN A 48 -12.75 -8.69 17.08
C ASN A 48 -14.03 -9.43 16.68
N ASP A 49 -15.19 -9.00 17.13
CA ASP A 49 -16.47 -9.63 16.79
C ASP A 49 -16.87 -9.30 15.35
N VAL A 50 -16.63 -8.06 14.87
CA VAL A 50 -16.75 -7.71 13.45
C VAL A 50 -15.84 -8.60 12.60
N ALA A 51 -14.57 -8.74 12.97
CA ALA A 51 -13.63 -9.58 12.22
C ALA A 51 -14.06 -11.05 12.13
N LYS A 52 -14.64 -11.61 13.21
CA LYS A 52 -15.18 -12.98 13.18
C LYS A 52 -16.38 -13.11 12.24
N ARG A 53 -17.34 -12.18 12.30
CA ARG A 53 -18.53 -12.18 11.44
C ARG A 53 -18.13 -12.11 9.97
N VAL A 54 -17.25 -11.15 9.62
CA VAL A 54 -16.70 -11.01 8.27
C VAL A 54 -16.01 -12.30 7.82
N ASN A 55 -15.14 -12.89 8.65
CA ASN A 55 -14.46 -14.14 8.30
C ASN A 55 -15.43 -15.30 8.09
N THR A 56 -16.50 -15.37 8.89
CA THR A 56 -17.56 -16.38 8.71
C THR A 56 -18.29 -16.18 7.40
N TRP A 57 -18.69 -14.95 7.10
CA TRP A 57 -19.35 -14.61 5.85
C TRP A 57 -18.48 -14.94 4.63
N LEU A 58 -17.18 -14.53 4.62
CA LEU A 58 -16.23 -14.84 3.56
C LEU A 58 -16.03 -16.35 3.31
N ARG A 59 -16.26 -17.19 4.33
CA ARG A 59 -16.07 -18.64 4.25
C ARG A 59 -17.31 -19.42 3.89
N LEU A 60 -18.49 -18.90 4.21
CA LEU A 60 -19.77 -19.57 3.98
C LEU A 60 -20.40 -19.16 2.64
N ASN A 61 -19.93 -18.09 2.02
CA ASN A 61 -20.40 -17.67 0.71
C ASN A 61 -19.81 -18.56 -0.39
N GLU A 62 -20.64 -19.04 -1.30
CA GLU A 62 -20.23 -19.85 -2.45
C GLU A 62 -19.51 -18.99 -3.49
N ASP A 63 -19.96 -17.73 -3.67
CA ASP A 63 -19.30 -16.76 -4.55
C ASP A 63 -18.05 -16.15 -3.93
N PRO A 64 -17.02 -15.86 -4.72
CA PRO A 64 -15.82 -15.18 -4.24
C PRO A 64 -16.15 -13.79 -3.68
N LYS A 65 -15.94 -13.61 -2.40
CA LYS A 65 -16.15 -12.34 -1.70
C LYS A 65 -14.82 -11.82 -1.16
N TRP A 66 -14.71 -10.48 -1.03
CA TRP A 66 -13.54 -9.86 -0.43
C TRP A 66 -13.93 -8.75 0.56
N TYR A 67 -13.07 -8.51 1.54
CA TYR A 67 -13.26 -7.47 2.55
C TYR A 67 -11.92 -6.77 2.79
N PHE A 68 -11.83 -5.52 2.41
CA PHE A 68 -10.63 -4.70 2.52
C PHE A 68 -10.80 -3.67 3.64
N VAL A 69 -9.79 -3.55 4.49
CA VAL A 69 -9.83 -2.68 5.66
C VAL A 69 -8.63 -1.77 5.68
N ILE A 70 -8.87 -0.47 5.73
CA ILE A 70 -7.85 0.53 6.05
C ILE A 70 -7.82 0.69 7.57
N ASN A 71 -6.62 0.64 8.14
CA ASN A 71 -6.43 0.79 9.57
C ASN A 71 -5.27 1.73 9.87
N HIS A 72 -5.43 2.57 10.88
CA HIS A 72 -4.38 3.48 11.30
C HIS A 72 -3.38 2.80 12.24
N THR A 73 -2.17 3.32 12.29
CA THR A 73 -1.16 2.91 13.26
C THR A 73 -0.93 4.03 14.25
N SER A 74 -0.78 3.68 15.51
CA SER A 74 -0.42 4.63 16.59
C SER A 74 0.90 4.18 17.23
N PRO A 75 1.76 5.10 17.63
CA PRO A 75 2.93 4.77 18.44
C PRO A 75 2.51 4.06 19.74
N ASN A 76 3.28 3.08 20.17
CA ASN A 76 3.03 2.42 21.46
C ASN A 76 3.33 3.39 22.61
N ILE A 77 2.38 3.57 23.52
CA ILE A 77 2.57 4.40 24.70
C ILE A 77 3.57 3.68 25.64
N GLY A 78 4.73 4.29 25.87
CA GLY A 78 5.76 3.74 26.75
C GLY A 78 6.58 2.57 26.19
N GLY A 79 6.45 2.25 24.89
CA GLY A 79 7.19 1.17 24.24
C GLY A 79 7.72 1.52 22.86
N GLN A 80 8.54 0.62 22.30
CA GLN A 80 8.98 0.75 20.90
C GLN A 80 7.93 0.20 19.94
N GLY A 81 7.84 0.79 18.72
CA GLY A 81 7.01 0.31 17.63
C GLY A 81 5.61 0.92 17.59
N PHE A 82 4.76 0.32 16.78
CA PHE A 82 3.41 0.81 16.49
C PHE A 82 2.36 -0.26 16.78
N SER A 83 1.20 0.19 17.24
CA SER A 83 0.01 -0.64 17.41
C SER A 83 -1.06 -0.25 16.39
N THR A 84 -1.97 -1.19 16.13
CA THR A 84 -3.15 -0.96 15.30
C THR A 84 -4.40 -1.32 16.10
N PRO A 85 -5.51 -0.56 15.97
CA PRO A 85 -6.80 -0.94 16.52
C PRO A 85 -7.22 -2.36 16.10
N GLY A 86 -8.10 -2.99 16.88
CA GLY A 86 -8.66 -4.31 16.56
C GLY A 86 -7.95 -5.51 17.18
N GLY A 87 -6.89 -5.28 17.97
CA GLY A 87 -6.23 -6.32 18.75
C GLY A 87 -5.63 -7.47 17.92
N ARG A 88 -5.39 -8.62 18.59
CA ARG A 88 -4.69 -9.75 17.96
C ARG A 88 -5.53 -10.49 16.91
N LYS A 89 -6.85 -10.66 17.15
CA LYS A 89 -7.71 -11.49 16.28
C LYS A 89 -7.82 -10.95 14.85
N THR A 90 -7.99 -9.65 14.68
CA THR A 90 -8.00 -9.02 13.35
C THR A 90 -6.72 -9.32 12.58
N LYS A 91 -5.56 -9.26 13.27
CA LYS A 91 -4.27 -9.60 12.67
C LYS A 91 -4.18 -11.07 12.25
N TYR A 92 -4.78 -11.99 13.02
CA TYR A 92 -4.78 -13.42 12.71
C TYR A 92 -5.74 -13.79 11.56
N LEU A 93 -6.91 -13.18 11.51
CA LEU A 93 -7.93 -13.48 10.51
C LEU A 93 -7.57 -12.93 9.13
N ALA A 94 -6.89 -11.80 9.04
CA ALA A 94 -6.48 -11.22 7.78
C ALA A 94 -5.63 -12.21 6.95
N ILE A 95 -5.97 -12.39 5.69
CA ILE A 95 -5.21 -13.18 4.71
C ILE A 95 -3.96 -12.43 4.27
N VAL A 96 -4.13 -11.15 3.95
CA VAL A 96 -3.06 -10.23 3.57
C VAL A 96 -3.04 -9.08 4.55
N ARG A 97 -1.86 -8.66 4.97
CA ARG A 97 -1.62 -7.42 5.69
C ARG A 97 -0.45 -6.70 5.05
N ALA A 98 -0.72 -5.52 4.55
CA ALA A 98 0.28 -4.61 4.06
C ALA A 98 0.45 -3.44 5.04
N TRP A 99 1.66 -2.97 5.17
CA TRP A 99 1.98 -1.73 5.84
C TRP A 99 2.38 -0.71 4.80
N ILE A 100 1.74 0.45 4.82
CA ILE A 100 2.03 1.54 3.92
C ILE A 100 2.66 2.67 4.75
N ARG A 101 3.83 3.11 4.34
CA ARG A 101 4.59 4.14 5.04
C ARG A 101 5.16 5.13 4.03
N ARG A 102 4.86 6.42 4.21
CA ARG A 102 5.54 7.48 3.48
C ARG A 102 7.02 7.49 3.88
N ILE A 103 7.92 7.34 2.91
CA ILE A 103 9.37 7.28 3.13
C ILE A 103 10.11 8.49 2.59
N GLU A 104 9.61 9.10 1.53
CA GLU A 104 10.12 10.34 0.97
C GLU A 104 8.96 11.30 0.79
N SER A 105 9.14 12.54 1.17
CA SER A 105 8.17 13.60 1.03
C SER A 105 8.77 14.71 0.17
N ASP A 106 7.92 15.32 -0.67
CA ASP A 106 8.32 16.42 -1.53
C ASP A 106 9.45 16.04 -2.49
N TRP A 107 9.25 14.93 -3.21
CA TRP A 107 10.23 14.41 -4.16
C TRP A 107 9.61 14.29 -5.57
N PRO A 108 10.03 15.10 -6.59
CA PRO A 108 11.01 16.19 -6.48
C PRO A 108 10.61 17.30 -5.48
N LYS A 109 11.59 18.03 -5.01
CA LYS A 109 11.38 19.13 -4.05
C LYS A 109 10.38 20.16 -4.58
N ASP A 110 9.58 20.72 -3.67
CA ASP A 110 8.56 21.75 -3.94
C ASP A 110 7.38 21.30 -4.83
N THR A 111 7.15 19.98 -4.97
CA THR A 111 6.02 19.42 -5.73
C THR A 111 4.91 18.85 -4.85
N GLY A 112 5.20 18.56 -3.59
CA GLY A 112 4.29 17.82 -2.70
C GLY A 112 4.17 16.33 -3.04
N ASN A 113 4.81 15.85 -4.11
CA ASN A 113 4.82 14.44 -4.47
C ASN A 113 5.55 13.62 -3.40
N PHE A 114 5.22 12.34 -3.28
CA PHE A 114 5.88 11.50 -2.29
C PHE A 114 5.97 10.04 -2.72
N VAL A 115 6.92 9.35 -2.10
CA VAL A 115 7.07 7.90 -2.22
C VAL A 115 6.58 7.23 -0.95
N ALA A 116 5.76 6.20 -1.10
CA ALA A 116 5.38 5.32 -0.01
C ALA A 116 5.94 3.91 -0.21
N GLU A 117 6.47 3.32 0.86
CA GLU A 117 6.83 1.91 0.92
C GLU A 117 5.59 1.10 1.26
N VAL A 118 5.34 0.04 0.51
CA VAL A 118 4.32 -0.98 0.78
C VAL A 118 5.04 -2.25 1.20
N ALA A 119 4.91 -2.65 2.47
CA ALA A 119 5.58 -3.82 3.01
C ALA A 119 4.56 -4.89 3.41
N ILE A 120 4.68 -6.10 2.87
CA ILE A 120 3.79 -7.23 3.18
C ILE A 120 4.18 -7.82 4.55
N GLN A 121 3.40 -7.50 5.57
CA GLN A 121 3.60 -7.97 6.94
C GLN A 121 3.07 -9.40 7.16
N LYS A 122 2.05 -9.76 6.40
CA LYS A 122 1.45 -11.10 6.43
C LYS A 122 0.89 -11.44 5.06
N LEU A 123 1.19 -12.65 4.64
CA LEU A 123 0.55 -13.29 3.51
C LEU A 123 0.29 -14.74 3.92
N LYS A 124 -0.97 -15.18 3.91
CA LYS A 124 -1.34 -16.53 4.36
C LYS A 124 -0.83 -17.60 3.37
N TYR A 125 -0.86 -17.28 2.08
CA TYR A 125 -0.42 -18.15 1.00
C TYR A 125 0.63 -17.39 0.18
N GLY A 126 1.91 -17.57 0.49
CA GLY A 126 3.02 -16.94 -0.24
C GLY A 126 4.13 -16.39 0.63
N ALA A 127 5.11 -15.74 0.01
CA ALA A 127 6.28 -15.21 0.67
C ALA A 127 5.97 -13.94 1.48
N LYS A 128 6.44 -13.91 2.72
CA LYS A 128 6.39 -12.74 3.61
C LYS A 128 7.57 -11.81 3.35
N GLY A 129 7.45 -10.57 3.82
CA GLY A 129 8.56 -9.62 3.85
C GLY A 129 8.83 -8.92 2.53
N ARG A 130 8.00 -9.14 1.51
CA ARG A 130 8.12 -8.40 0.25
C ARG A 130 7.82 -6.94 0.47
N LYS A 131 8.57 -6.10 -0.22
CA LYS A 131 8.41 -4.66 -0.26
C LYS A 131 8.32 -4.20 -1.69
N GLY A 132 7.53 -3.16 -1.89
CA GLY A 132 7.46 -2.39 -3.12
C GLY A 132 7.28 -0.93 -2.78
N TRP A 133 7.33 -0.10 -3.77
CA TRP A 133 7.16 1.33 -3.62
C TRP A 133 6.06 1.83 -4.54
N VAL A 134 5.45 2.94 -4.17
CA VAL A 134 4.46 3.64 -4.99
C VAL A 134 4.78 5.13 -4.97
N TYR A 135 4.71 5.76 -6.13
CA TYR A 135 4.88 7.19 -6.28
C TYR A 135 3.52 7.87 -6.37
N PHE A 136 3.30 8.85 -5.52
CA PHE A 136 2.04 9.56 -5.40
C PHE A 136 2.19 11.01 -5.83
N ILE A 137 1.27 11.47 -6.71
CA ILE A 137 1.17 12.85 -7.19
C ILE A 137 -0.13 13.43 -6.63
N PRO A 138 -0.09 14.53 -5.82
CA PRO A 138 -1.30 15.18 -5.32
C PRO A 138 -2.23 15.60 -6.45
N GLY A 139 -3.52 15.30 -6.30
CA GLY A 139 -4.54 15.57 -7.31
C GLY A 139 -4.62 14.57 -8.47
N PHE A 140 -3.55 13.79 -8.70
CA PHE A 140 -3.51 12.75 -9.73
C PHE A 140 -3.68 11.34 -9.14
N GLY A 141 -3.02 11.08 -8.01
CA GLY A 141 -3.00 9.76 -7.36
C GLY A 141 -1.68 9.01 -7.56
N ILE A 142 -1.75 7.69 -7.67
CA ILE A 142 -0.56 6.85 -7.88
C ILE A 142 -0.19 6.89 -9.37
N SER A 143 1.04 7.34 -9.67
CA SER A 143 1.61 7.26 -11.01
C SER A 143 2.33 5.92 -11.19
N ARG A 144 1.93 5.16 -12.18
CA ARG A 144 2.57 3.90 -12.59
C ARG A 144 3.97 4.15 -13.12
N GLU A 145 4.13 5.18 -13.93
CA GLU A 145 5.38 5.58 -14.58
C GLU A 145 6.44 5.96 -13.55
N MET A 146 6.09 6.88 -12.66
CA MET A 146 6.99 7.31 -11.60
C MET A 146 7.24 6.22 -10.55
N THR A 147 6.30 5.30 -10.37
CA THR A 147 6.51 4.08 -9.56
C THR A 147 7.60 3.22 -10.19
N ALA A 148 7.57 2.98 -11.50
CA ALA A 148 8.62 2.22 -12.20
C ALA A 148 10.00 2.89 -12.08
N VAL A 149 10.06 4.21 -12.24
CA VAL A 149 11.31 4.98 -12.00
C VAL A 149 11.80 4.78 -10.57
N THR A 150 10.90 4.88 -9.60
CA THR A 150 11.21 4.72 -8.16
C THR A 150 11.72 3.32 -7.87
N ASP A 151 11.06 2.30 -8.38
CA ASP A 151 11.45 0.89 -8.21
C ASP A 151 12.85 0.66 -8.79
N CYS A 152 13.15 1.17 -9.99
CA CYS A 152 14.49 1.08 -10.57
C CYS A 152 15.56 1.73 -9.67
N ILE A 153 15.26 2.88 -9.06
CA ILE A 153 16.20 3.54 -8.13
C ILE A 153 16.38 2.70 -6.86
N LYS A 154 15.30 2.23 -6.26
CA LYS A 154 15.34 1.47 -5.00
C LYS A 154 15.97 0.08 -5.15
N LEU A 155 15.88 -0.51 -6.33
CA LEU A 155 16.52 -1.78 -6.68
C LEU A 155 17.98 -1.61 -7.17
N GLY A 156 18.47 -0.38 -7.31
CA GLY A 156 19.82 -0.09 -7.78
C GLY A 156 20.01 -0.21 -9.31
N LEU A 157 18.92 -0.35 -10.05
CA LEU A 157 18.91 -0.36 -11.51
C LEU A 157 19.04 1.05 -12.10
N ALA A 158 18.69 2.07 -11.31
CA ALA A 158 18.85 3.47 -11.67
C ALA A 158 19.54 4.26 -10.54
N LYS A 159 20.20 5.36 -10.90
CA LYS A 159 20.78 6.34 -9.98
C LYS A 159 20.07 7.68 -10.14
N ALA A 160 19.79 8.35 -9.03
CA ALA A 160 19.14 9.65 -8.99
C ALA A 160 20.13 10.69 -8.42
N ASP A 161 20.73 11.45 -9.32
CA ASP A 161 21.50 12.67 -8.99
C ASP A 161 20.69 13.88 -9.50
N ASN A 162 21.33 14.78 -10.26
CA ASN A 162 20.63 15.85 -10.99
C ASN A 162 19.78 15.29 -12.15
N THR A 163 20.13 14.11 -12.64
CA THR A 163 19.40 13.37 -13.67
C THR A 163 19.23 11.92 -13.25
N ILE A 164 18.18 11.29 -13.71
CA ILE A 164 18.00 9.84 -13.58
C ILE A 164 18.88 9.16 -14.63
N LYS A 165 19.74 8.26 -14.19
CA LYS A 165 20.57 7.42 -15.04
C LYS A 165 20.15 5.97 -14.84
N LEU A 166 19.70 5.32 -15.89
CA LEU A 166 19.30 3.92 -15.91
C LEU A 166 20.47 3.06 -16.42
N ASN A 167 20.65 1.91 -15.78
CA ASN A 167 21.61 0.91 -16.23
C ASN A 167 20.96 0.03 -17.30
N VAL A 168 21.29 0.27 -18.55
CA VAL A 168 20.73 -0.45 -19.70
C VAL A 168 21.79 -1.27 -20.37
N MET A 169 21.39 -2.42 -20.96
CA MET A 169 22.27 -3.23 -21.77
C MET A 169 22.46 -2.56 -23.13
N ASP A 170 23.72 -2.30 -23.49
CA ASP A 170 24.05 -1.85 -24.84
C ASP A 170 23.90 -3.04 -25.82
N GLY A 171 23.06 -2.86 -26.84
CA GLY A 171 22.73 -3.91 -27.80
C GLY A 171 23.92 -4.45 -28.59
N ASP A 172 24.92 -3.61 -28.85
CA ASP A 172 26.09 -3.97 -29.66
C ASP A 172 27.17 -4.69 -28.84
N ASP A 173 27.49 -4.21 -27.64
CA ASP A 173 28.62 -4.71 -26.83
C ASP A 173 28.19 -5.73 -25.74
N LYS A 174 26.89 -5.92 -25.50
CA LYS A 174 26.35 -6.70 -24.38
C LYS A 174 26.86 -6.27 -23.00
N GLU A 175 27.28 -5.04 -22.87
CA GLU A 175 27.72 -4.44 -21.62
C GLU A 175 26.65 -3.51 -21.05
N PHE A 176 26.62 -3.40 -19.72
CA PHE A 176 25.72 -2.47 -19.03
C PHE A 176 26.31 -1.08 -18.99
N LYS A 177 25.58 -0.09 -19.53
CA LYS A 177 25.95 1.30 -19.53
C LYS A 177 24.91 2.17 -18.81
N TRP A 178 25.39 3.21 -18.10
CA TRP A 178 24.52 4.18 -17.44
C TRP A 178 24.08 5.25 -18.46
N MET A 179 22.80 5.20 -18.86
CA MET A 179 22.21 6.14 -19.79
C MET A 179 21.30 7.14 -19.07
N SER A 180 21.45 8.43 -19.39
CA SER A 180 20.59 9.49 -18.84
C SER A 180 19.17 9.40 -19.41
N GLN A 181 18.18 9.43 -18.52
CA GLN A 181 16.74 9.39 -18.86
C GLN A 181 16.04 10.75 -18.63
N GLY A 182 16.73 11.74 -18.07
CA GLY A 182 16.17 13.05 -17.81
C GLY A 182 16.19 13.44 -16.33
N ARG A 183 15.69 14.64 -16.05
CA ARG A 183 15.57 15.14 -14.67
C ARG A 183 14.30 14.57 -14.02
N ILE A 184 14.36 14.31 -12.72
CA ILE A 184 13.21 13.73 -12.00
C ILE A 184 11.94 14.60 -12.08
N GLY A 185 12.09 15.93 -12.05
CA GLY A 185 10.97 16.86 -12.21
C GLY A 185 10.32 16.75 -13.59
N THR A 186 11.11 16.70 -14.66
CA THR A 186 10.62 16.51 -16.03
C THR A 186 9.90 15.18 -16.19
N LEU A 187 10.45 14.09 -15.62
CA LEU A 187 9.79 12.78 -15.64
C LEU A 187 8.46 12.82 -14.88
N ALA A 188 8.40 13.49 -13.73
CA ALA A 188 7.17 13.63 -12.97
C ALA A 188 6.08 14.42 -13.72
N GLU A 189 6.46 15.48 -14.46
CA GLU A 189 5.55 16.22 -15.32
C GLU A 189 5.06 15.36 -16.51
N GLN A 190 5.96 14.63 -17.16
CA GLN A 190 5.62 13.74 -18.27
C GLN A 190 4.71 12.59 -17.84
N ALA A 191 4.83 12.12 -16.60
CA ALA A 191 3.99 11.07 -16.04
C ALA A 191 2.52 11.48 -15.80
N LEU A 192 2.19 12.77 -15.90
CA LEU A 192 0.81 13.26 -15.89
C LEU A 192 0.09 13.02 -17.22
N GLU A 193 0.84 12.85 -18.30
CA GLU A 193 0.32 12.57 -19.64
C GLU A 193 1.04 11.33 -20.23
N PRO A 194 0.89 10.14 -19.63
CA PRO A 194 1.69 8.97 -19.98
C PRO A 194 1.52 8.52 -21.42
N GLU A 195 0.35 8.72 -21.99
CA GLU A 195 0.06 8.34 -23.40
C GLU A 195 0.94 9.12 -24.40
N LYS A 196 1.31 10.36 -24.09
CA LYS A 196 2.20 11.18 -24.92
C LYS A 196 3.68 10.84 -24.74
N HIS A 197 4.05 10.19 -23.65
CA HIS A 197 5.43 9.98 -23.22
C HIS A 197 5.81 8.51 -23.00
N GLN A 198 5.13 7.58 -23.67
CA GLN A 198 5.35 6.12 -23.49
C GLN A 198 6.83 5.75 -23.66
N ASN A 199 7.48 6.22 -24.71
CA ASN A 199 8.90 5.91 -24.99
C ASN A 199 9.86 6.39 -23.89
N THR A 200 9.47 7.38 -23.09
CA THR A 200 10.28 7.87 -21.95
C THR A 200 10.36 6.85 -20.84
N PHE A 201 9.28 6.11 -20.59
CA PHE A 201 9.17 5.18 -19.46
C PHE A 201 9.45 3.71 -19.84
N GLU A 202 9.40 3.38 -21.12
CA GLU A 202 9.68 2.02 -21.65
C GLU A 202 10.99 1.43 -21.10
N PRO A 203 12.13 2.15 -21.10
CA PRO A 203 13.39 1.59 -20.59
C PRO A 203 13.33 1.19 -19.11
N PHE A 204 12.49 1.85 -18.30
CA PHE A 204 12.32 1.49 -16.89
C PHE A 204 11.52 0.20 -16.74
N TYR A 205 10.48 0.01 -17.54
CA TYR A 205 9.70 -1.23 -17.54
C TYR A 205 10.54 -2.42 -18.01
N GLU A 206 11.35 -2.25 -19.05
CA GLU A 206 12.27 -3.28 -19.54
C GLU A 206 13.31 -3.68 -18.49
N ALA A 207 13.88 -2.69 -17.78
CA ALA A 207 14.83 -2.96 -16.71
C ALA A 207 14.18 -3.74 -15.55
N LEU A 208 12.95 -3.41 -15.17
CA LEU A 208 12.21 -4.11 -14.12
C LEU A 208 11.81 -5.53 -14.57
N ALA A 209 11.38 -5.70 -15.83
CA ALA A 209 11.04 -7.02 -16.37
C ALA A 209 12.25 -7.96 -16.29
N ARG A 210 13.40 -7.52 -16.77
CA ARG A 210 14.66 -8.27 -16.71
C ARG A 210 15.07 -8.60 -15.27
N TYR A 211 15.00 -7.61 -14.37
CA TYR A 211 15.29 -7.84 -12.95
C TYR A 211 14.41 -8.94 -12.35
N ASN A 212 13.12 -8.97 -12.68
CA ASN A 212 12.18 -9.98 -12.18
C ASN A 212 12.46 -11.37 -12.77
N GLU A 213 12.93 -11.46 -14.02
CA GLU A 213 13.37 -12.73 -14.64
C GLU A 213 14.61 -13.30 -13.95
N GLU A 214 15.57 -12.44 -13.59
CA GLU A 214 16.80 -12.83 -12.89
C GLU A 214 16.57 -13.13 -11.41
N ASN A 215 15.53 -12.56 -10.80
CA ASN A 215 15.17 -12.71 -9.39
C ASN A 215 13.72 -13.23 -9.24
N PRO A 216 13.43 -14.45 -9.70
CA PRO A 216 12.08 -15.00 -9.62
C PRO A 216 11.62 -15.13 -8.17
N VAL A 217 10.34 -14.90 -7.93
CA VAL A 217 9.74 -14.81 -6.61
C VAL A 217 9.22 -16.17 -6.15
#